data_91d39aa9a8e2fe45dbab313b75f4bb21
#
_entry.id   91d39aa9a8e2fe45dbab313b75f4bb21
#
_cell.length_a   1.000
_cell.length_b   1.000
_cell.length_c   1.000
_cell.angle_alpha   90.00
_cell.angle_beta   90.00
_cell.angle_gamma   90.00
#
_symmetry.space_group_name_H-M   'P 1'
#
loop_
_entity.id
_entity.type
_entity.pdbx_description
1 polymer ?
#
loop_
_entity_poly.entity_id
_entity_poly.type
_entity_poly.pdbx_seq_one_letter_code
_entity_poly.pdbx_strand_id
1 'polypeptide(L)'
;MTRGSVITIIIIIMRNKSLITLFAMLFVTASLVNLVALSYGNNLVASIAKPLLMPFLALTAYFWLKENEVPWNKLSASLISALAFGTIGDIFLMFSGKGFFIAGMAAFFAGHVCYFLVLLRLLKGRKPSGNMRDVGIVVVASLAMMIIMWVGATQVLSYKLDIAMGLIVFIYALAFPANVYFSAYGTIFYKPLWITAFGYLFFAFSDGLIGLDVFKDIDFASRHLLVMLTYIVAQAMIVCGIAKSIRSR
;
A
#
# COMPACT_ATOMS: atom_id res chain seq x y z
N MET A 1 -18.22 -27.54 26.41
CA MET A 1 -17.92 -26.10 26.55
C MET A 1 -18.68 -25.56 27.74
N THR A 2 -18.01 -25.01 28.74
CA THR A 2 -18.66 -24.44 29.93
C THR A 2 -19.28 -23.07 29.56
N ARG A 3 -20.40 -22.69 30.23
CA ARG A 3 -21.07 -21.38 30.01
C ARG A 3 -20.09 -20.20 30.11
N GLY A 4 -19.06 -20.29 30.94
CA GLY A 4 -18.02 -19.26 31.08
C GLY A 4 -17.14 -19.11 29.84
N SER A 5 -16.81 -20.21 29.14
CA SER A 5 -15.99 -20.13 27.91
C SER A 5 -16.74 -19.46 26.75
N VAL A 6 -18.05 -19.66 26.65
CA VAL A 6 -18.87 -19.05 25.59
C VAL A 6 -19.00 -17.52 25.82
N ILE A 7 -19.22 -17.08 27.07
CA ILE A 7 -19.32 -15.66 27.40
C ILE A 7 -17.98 -14.96 27.14
N THR A 8 -16.86 -15.56 27.50
CA THR A 8 -15.52 -15.01 27.23
C THR A 8 -15.27 -14.85 25.73
N ILE A 9 -15.64 -15.82 24.91
CA ILE A 9 -15.53 -15.76 23.45
C ILE A 9 -16.38 -14.62 22.88
N ILE A 10 -17.63 -14.49 23.31
CA ILE A 10 -18.53 -13.41 22.86
C ILE A 10 -17.95 -12.04 23.22
N ILE A 11 -17.43 -11.85 24.44
CA ILE A 11 -16.81 -10.59 24.86
C ILE A 11 -15.58 -10.26 24.00
N ILE A 12 -14.74 -11.24 23.67
CA ILE A 12 -13.56 -11.04 22.84
C ILE A 12 -13.97 -10.63 21.41
N ILE A 13 -14.97 -11.30 20.82
CA ILE A 13 -15.49 -11.00 19.48
C ILE A 13 -16.08 -9.59 19.44
N MET A 14 -16.93 -9.23 20.39
CA MET A 14 -17.51 -7.87 20.46
C MET A 14 -16.43 -6.80 20.62
N ARG A 15 -15.39 -7.07 21.41
CA ARG A 15 -14.26 -6.17 21.62
C ARG A 15 -13.44 -5.98 20.35
N ASN A 16 -13.16 -7.03 19.59
CA ASN A 16 -12.40 -6.92 18.33
C ASN A 16 -13.17 -6.13 17.28
N LYS A 17 -14.47 -6.36 17.10
CA LYS A 17 -15.34 -5.58 16.18
C LYS A 17 -15.33 -4.09 16.53
N SER A 18 -15.46 -3.76 17.81
CA SER A 18 -15.40 -2.39 18.29
C SER A 18 -14.03 -1.74 17.99
N LEU A 19 -12.93 -2.46 18.18
CA LEU A 19 -11.58 -1.97 17.88
C LEU A 19 -11.35 -1.79 16.36
N ILE A 20 -11.86 -2.69 15.52
CA ILE A 20 -11.83 -2.53 14.06
C ILE A 20 -12.53 -1.24 13.67
N THR A 21 -13.76 -1.04 14.16
CA THR A 21 -14.55 0.15 13.85
C THR A 21 -13.84 1.42 14.34
N LEU A 22 -13.31 1.40 15.58
CA LEU A 22 -12.57 2.54 16.16
C LEU A 22 -11.37 2.93 15.28
N PHE A 23 -10.48 1.98 14.97
CA PHE A 23 -9.26 2.29 14.21
C PHE A 23 -9.57 2.62 12.74
N ALA A 24 -10.59 2.01 12.13
CA ALA A 24 -11.07 2.40 10.81
C ALA A 24 -11.61 3.84 10.80
N MET A 25 -12.39 4.23 11.82
CA MET A 25 -12.87 5.61 11.98
C MET A 25 -11.73 6.59 12.21
N LEU A 26 -10.75 6.24 13.04
CA LEU A 26 -9.55 7.06 13.25
C LEU A 26 -8.74 7.24 11.95
N PHE A 27 -8.59 6.18 11.15
CA PHE A 27 -7.96 6.26 9.83
C PHE A 27 -8.72 7.20 8.89
N VAL A 28 -10.04 7.06 8.80
CA VAL A 28 -10.88 7.94 7.96
C VAL A 28 -10.82 9.39 8.46
N THR A 29 -10.92 9.61 9.77
CA THR A 29 -10.85 10.95 10.36
C THR A 29 -9.49 11.60 10.09
N ALA A 30 -8.38 10.89 10.33
CA ALA A 30 -7.03 11.40 10.05
C ALA A 30 -6.85 11.68 8.55
N SER A 31 -7.43 10.85 7.67
CA SER A 31 -7.42 11.06 6.21
C SER A 31 -8.16 12.33 5.84
N LEU A 32 -9.36 12.53 6.35
CA LEU A 32 -10.16 13.74 6.10
C LEU A 32 -9.46 14.99 6.65
N VAL A 33 -8.94 14.93 7.86
CA VAL A 33 -8.18 16.04 8.47
C VAL A 33 -6.96 16.40 7.60
N ASN A 34 -6.20 15.41 7.13
CA ASN A 34 -5.05 15.64 6.25
C ASN A 34 -5.46 16.30 4.93
N LEU A 35 -6.48 15.77 4.24
CA LEU A 35 -6.94 16.28 2.95
C LEU A 35 -7.55 17.67 3.08
N VAL A 36 -8.36 17.92 4.10
CA VAL A 36 -8.94 19.25 4.38
C VAL A 36 -7.84 20.25 4.72
N ALA A 37 -6.88 19.88 5.56
CA ALA A 37 -5.75 20.75 5.89
C ALA A 37 -4.94 21.15 4.65
N LEU A 38 -4.68 20.19 3.75
CA LEU A 38 -4.00 20.47 2.48
C LEU A 38 -4.82 21.38 1.55
N SER A 39 -6.14 21.21 1.49
CA SER A 39 -7.00 22.06 0.65
C SER A 39 -7.07 23.51 1.12
N TYR A 40 -6.87 23.77 2.42
CA TYR A 40 -6.77 25.09 3.01
C TYR A 40 -5.31 25.60 3.17
N GLY A 41 -4.31 24.87 2.68
CA GLY A 41 -2.90 25.23 2.79
C GLY A 41 -2.33 25.14 4.22
N ASN A 42 -3.00 24.45 5.14
CA ASN A 42 -2.53 24.27 6.52
C ASN A 42 -1.55 23.11 6.63
N ASN A 43 -0.29 23.37 6.27
CA ASN A 43 0.76 22.36 6.26
C ASN A 43 1.06 21.76 7.65
N LEU A 44 0.88 22.52 8.74
CA LEU A 44 1.14 22.03 10.09
C LEU A 44 0.16 20.89 10.46
N VAL A 45 -1.13 21.13 10.27
CA VAL A 45 -2.17 20.11 10.57
C VAL A 45 -2.02 18.90 9.64
N ALA A 46 -1.73 19.13 8.36
CA ALA A 46 -1.48 18.05 7.41
C ALA A 46 -0.28 17.18 7.84
N SER A 47 0.81 17.79 8.29
CA SER A 47 2.01 17.08 8.76
C SER A 47 1.78 16.28 10.06
N ILE A 48 0.90 16.75 10.94
CA ILE A 48 0.54 15.98 12.16
C ILE A 48 -0.36 14.78 11.80
N ALA A 49 -1.30 14.97 10.88
CA ALA A 49 -2.24 13.91 10.52
C ALA A 49 -1.59 12.79 9.66
N LYS A 50 -0.63 13.12 8.79
CA LYS A 50 -0.01 12.19 7.85
C LYS A 50 0.62 10.96 8.52
N PRO A 51 1.50 11.03 9.53
CA PRO A 51 2.13 9.86 10.14
C PRO A 51 1.16 8.97 10.94
N LEU A 52 -0.06 9.43 11.21
CA LEU A 52 -1.09 8.65 11.91
C LEU A 52 -1.86 7.72 10.98
N LEU A 53 -1.82 7.95 9.66
CA LEU A 53 -2.59 7.20 8.68
C LEU A 53 -2.23 5.70 8.69
N MET A 54 -0.96 5.39 8.50
CA MET A 54 -0.52 4.00 8.39
C MET A 54 -0.64 3.22 9.70
N PRO A 55 -0.32 3.77 10.89
CA PRO A 55 -0.61 3.11 12.17
C PRO A 55 -2.07 2.75 12.37
N PHE A 56 -3.01 3.66 12.07
CA PHE A 56 -4.44 3.35 12.21
C PHE A 56 -4.90 2.29 11.20
N LEU A 57 -4.41 2.34 9.97
CA LEU A 57 -4.68 1.30 8.98
C LEU A 57 -4.09 -0.05 9.40
N ALA A 58 -2.87 -0.07 9.97
CA ALA A 58 -2.23 -1.27 10.48
C ALA A 58 -3.01 -1.91 11.64
N LEU A 59 -3.46 -1.10 12.59
CA LEU A 59 -4.30 -1.58 13.70
C LEU A 59 -5.66 -2.09 13.20
N THR A 60 -6.27 -1.40 12.23
CA THR A 60 -7.49 -1.89 11.58
C THR A 60 -7.27 -3.26 10.95
N ALA A 61 -6.20 -3.43 10.17
CA ALA A 61 -5.86 -4.70 9.53
C ALA A 61 -5.54 -5.80 10.55
N TYR A 62 -4.79 -5.48 11.60
CA TYR A 62 -4.44 -6.42 12.67
C TYR A 62 -5.68 -6.96 13.38
N PHE A 63 -6.56 -6.07 13.85
CA PHE A 63 -7.78 -6.50 14.54
C PHE A 63 -8.76 -7.20 13.62
N TRP A 64 -8.80 -6.80 12.33
CA TRP A 64 -9.60 -7.49 11.32
C TRP A 64 -9.11 -8.93 11.07
N LEU A 65 -7.81 -9.15 10.94
CA LEU A 65 -7.23 -10.50 10.80
C LEU A 65 -7.53 -11.33 12.05
N LYS A 66 -7.38 -10.75 13.24
CA LYS A 66 -7.66 -11.41 14.51
C LYS A 66 -9.13 -11.79 14.67
N GLU A 67 -10.07 -10.92 14.28
CA GLU A 67 -11.51 -11.20 14.31
C GLU A 67 -11.89 -12.33 13.36
N ASN A 68 -11.19 -12.45 12.23
CA ASN A 68 -11.40 -13.51 11.26
C ASN A 68 -10.55 -14.76 11.54
N GLU A 69 -10.05 -14.92 12.76
CA GLU A 69 -9.31 -16.09 13.24
C GLU A 69 -8.06 -16.42 12.40
N VAL A 70 -7.53 -15.44 11.69
CA VAL A 70 -6.29 -15.62 10.93
C VAL A 70 -5.11 -15.71 11.91
N PRO A 71 -4.36 -16.82 11.93
CA PRO A 71 -3.24 -16.98 12.84
C PRO A 71 -2.14 -15.95 12.52
N TRP A 72 -1.45 -15.46 13.57
CA TRP A 72 -0.29 -14.61 13.39
C TRP A 72 0.85 -15.42 12.78
N ASN A 73 1.19 -15.12 11.55
CA ASN A 73 2.20 -15.83 10.78
C ASN A 73 2.99 -14.85 9.88
N LYS A 74 3.87 -15.40 9.03
CA LYS A 74 4.70 -14.60 8.12
C LYS A 74 3.91 -13.73 7.15
N LEU A 75 2.66 -14.07 6.81
CA LEU A 75 1.78 -13.26 5.95
C LEU A 75 1.29 -12.02 6.71
N SER A 76 0.69 -12.25 7.89
CA SER A 76 0.19 -11.19 8.76
C SER A 76 1.32 -10.25 9.18
N ALA A 77 2.46 -10.81 9.59
CA ALA A 77 3.64 -10.03 9.97
C ALA A 77 4.13 -9.15 8.81
N SER A 78 4.27 -9.71 7.59
CA SER A 78 4.73 -8.92 6.44
C SER A 78 3.73 -7.82 6.05
N LEU A 79 2.42 -8.07 6.17
CA LEU A 79 1.40 -7.04 5.91
C LEU A 79 1.54 -5.86 6.89
N ILE A 80 1.67 -6.14 8.18
CA ILE A 80 1.83 -5.10 9.21
C ILE A 80 3.19 -4.40 9.08
N SER A 81 4.27 -5.13 8.76
CA SER A 81 5.59 -4.53 8.52
C SER A 81 5.58 -3.57 7.33
N ALA A 82 4.82 -3.87 6.27
CA ALA A 82 4.68 -2.97 5.13
C ALA A 82 4.10 -1.61 5.55
N LEU A 83 3.09 -1.60 6.41
CA LEU A 83 2.48 -0.37 6.94
C LEU A 83 3.41 0.36 7.93
N ALA A 84 4.19 -0.37 8.73
CA ALA A 84 5.20 0.23 9.59
C ALA A 84 6.28 0.96 8.77
N PHE A 85 6.77 0.34 7.70
CA PHE A 85 7.70 0.98 6.76
C PHE A 85 7.06 2.17 6.04
N GLY A 86 5.77 2.09 5.69
CA GLY A 86 5.00 3.22 5.16
C GLY A 86 4.97 4.40 6.13
N THR A 87 4.73 4.14 7.44
CA THR A 87 4.81 5.17 8.49
C THR A 87 6.18 5.83 8.54
N ILE A 88 7.25 5.03 8.52
CA ILE A 88 8.63 5.53 8.53
C ILE A 88 8.91 6.40 7.29
N GLY A 89 8.45 5.95 6.11
CA GLY A 89 8.55 6.71 4.87
C GLY A 89 7.82 8.05 4.95
N ASP A 90 6.58 8.05 5.45
CA ASP A 90 5.79 9.27 5.66
C ASP A 90 6.50 10.27 6.57
N ILE A 91 7.10 9.79 7.67
CA ILE A 91 7.86 10.63 8.61
C ILE A 91 9.10 11.24 7.93
N PHE A 92 9.90 10.43 7.21
CA PHE A 92 11.09 10.96 6.54
C PHE A 92 10.75 12.00 5.47
N LEU A 93 9.67 11.81 4.70
CA LEU A 93 9.24 12.75 3.68
C LEU A 93 8.64 14.07 4.25
N MET A 94 8.48 14.20 5.57
CA MET A 94 8.11 15.47 6.21
C MET A 94 9.30 16.41 6.37
N PHE A 95 10.53 15.90 6.32
CA PHE A 95 11.74 16.69 6.48
C PHE A 95 12.32 17.06 5.10
N SER A 96 12.82 18.28 4.99
CA SER A 96 13.45 18.76 3.77
C SER A 96 14.87 18.23 3.62
N GLY A 97 15.28 17.95 2.38
CA GLY A 97 16.64 17.59 2.03
C GLY A 97 16.77 16.22 1.37
N LYS A 98 17.78 16.11 0.49
CA LYS A 98 18.04 14.91 -0.34
C LYS A 98 18.19 13.63 0.49
N GLY A 99 18.84 13.71 1.65
CA GLY A 99 19.03 12.54 2.54
C GLY A 99 17.70 12.01 3.10
N PHE A 100 16.82 12.87 3.56
CA PHE A 100 15.49 12.48 4.06
C PHE A 100 14.60 11.94 2.95
N PHE A 101 14.67 12.52 1.76
CA PHE A 101 13.96 12.01 0.60
C PHE A 101 14.39 10.59 0.24
N ILE A 102 15.70 10.31 0.16
CA ILE A 102 16.25 8.97 -0.09
C ILE A 102 15.86 7.98 1.02
N ALA A 103 15.92 8.40 2.29
CA ALA A 103 15.51 7.56 3.42
C ALA A 103 14.02 7.23 3.37
N GLY A 104 13.18 8.20 2.99
CA GLY A 104 11.75 7.99 2.77
C GLY A 104 11.47 6.99 1.65
N MET A 105 12.14 7.15 0.49
CA MET A 105 12.07 6.19 -0.61
C MET A 105 12.50 4.78 -0.19
N ALA A 106 13.61 4.66 0.54
CA ALA A 106 14.10 3.37 1.02
C ALA A 106 13.11 2.68 1.96
N ALA A 107 12.47 3.45 2.85
CA ALA A 107 11.43 2.95 3.73
C ALA A 107 10.19 2.48 2.93
N PHE A 108 9.69 3.27 1.99
CA PHE A 108 8.58 2.85 1.13
C PHE A 108 8.94 1.63 0.29
N PHE A 109 10.16 1.56 -0.27
CA PHE A 109 10.63 0.39 -0.98
C PHE A 109 10.60 -0.87 -0.11
N ALA A 110 11.09 -0.78 1.14
CA ALA A 110 10.99 -1.88 2.10
C ALA A 110 9.54 -2.30 2.36
N GLY A 111 8.62 -1.33 2.45
CA GLY A 111 7.18 -1.58 2.54
C GLY A 111 6.65 -2.35 1.33
N HIS A 112 7.02 -1.94 0.11
CA HIS A 112 6.63 -2.63 -1.13
C HIS A 112 7.20 -4.04 -1.21
N VAL A 113 8.44 -4.25 -0.76
CA VAL A 113 9.04 -5.59 -0.66
C VAL A 113 8.26 -6.45 0.34
N CYS A 114 7.83 -5.89 1.48
CA CYS A 114 6.99 -6.62 2.43
C CYS A 114 5.64 -7.05 1.80
N TYR A 115 4.96 -6.17 1.08
CA TYR A 115 3.74 -6.52 0.34
C TYR A 115 4.01 -7.60 -0.72
N PHE A 116 5.09 -7.45 -1.49
CA PHE A 116 5.52 -8.44 -2.48
C PHE A 116 5.76 -9.82 -1.86
N LEU A 117 6.40 -9.88 -0.70
CA LEU A 117 6.59 -11.13 0.04
C LEU A 117 5.27 -11.76 0.49
N VAL A 118 4.24 -10.96 0.80
CA VAL A 118 2.89 -11.50 1.06
C VAL A 118 2.34 -12.15 -0.20
N LEU A 119 2.40 -11.46 -1.34
CA LEU A 119 1.89 -11.98 -2.63
C LEU A 119 2.61 -13.28 -3.02
N LEU A 120 3.95 -13.30 -2.96
CA LEU A 120 4.72 -14.51 -3.25
C LEU A 120 4.34 -15.69 -2.35
N ARG A 121 4.14 -15.45 -1.06
CA ARG A 121 3.74 -16.52 -0.12
C ARG A 121 2.32 -16.99 -0.33
N LEU A 122 1.38 -16.10 -0.69
CA LEU A 122 0.02 -16.46 -1.04
C LEU A 122 -0.02 -17.37 -2.28
N LEU A 123 0.81 -17.07 -3.27
CA LEU A 123 0.84 -17.74 -4.56
C LEU A 123 1.77 -18.95 -4.61
N LYS A 124 2.55 -19.19 -3.55
CA LYS A 124 3.50 -20.32 -3.50
C LYS A 124 2.79 -21.66 -3.75
N GLY A 125 3.26 -22.38 -4.76
CA GLY A 125 2.73 -23.69 -5.15
C GLY A 125 1.42 -23.66 -5.95
N ARG A 126 0.87 -22.46 -6.24
CA ARG A 126 -0.31 -22.29 -7.07
C ARG A 126 0.08 -22.29 -8.55
N LYS A 127 -0.69 -23.03 -9.37
CA LYS A 127 -0.53 -23.06 -10.82
C LYS A 127 -1.89 -22.76 -11.48
N PRO A 128 -1.94 -21.91 -12.53
CA PRO A 128 -3.18 -21.67 -13.25
C PRO A 128 -3.66 -22.95 -13.94
N SER A 129 -4.96 -23.06 -14.13
CA SER A 129 -5.58 -24.21 -14.78
C SER A 129 -5.36 -24.27 -16.30
N GLY A 130 -4.85 -23.16 -16.88
CA GLY A 130 -4.64 -23.03 -18.34
C GLY A 130 -5.91 -22.77 -19.15
N ASN A 131 -7.04 -22.53 -18.47
CA ASN A 131 -8.27 -22.16 -19.18
C ASN A 131 -8.15 -20.72 -19.76
N MET A 132 -9.03 -20.37 -20.72
CA MET A 132 -9.02 -19.08 -21.42
C MET A 132 -9.06 -17.87 -20.49
N ARG A 133 -9.77 -17.98 -19.34
CA ARG A 133 -9.83 -16.92 -18.34
C ARG A 133 -8.47 -16.69 -17.67
N ASP A 134 -7.82 -17.76 -17.22
CA ASP A 134 -6.52 -17.69 -16.54
C ASP A 134 -5.45 -17.15 -17.50
N VAL A 135 -5.46 -17.61 -18.74
CA VAL A 135 -4.58 -17.10 -19.81
C VAL A 135 -4.83 -15.60 -20.02
N GLY A 136 -6.10 -15.18 -20.13
CA GLY A 136 -6.47 -13.78 -20.27
C GLY A 136 -5.94 -12.90 -19.14
N ILE A 137 -6.08 -13.35 -17.89
CA ILE A 137 -5.56 -12.63 -16.70
C ILE A 137 -4.04 -12.48 -16.77
N VAL A 138 -3.31 -13.54 -17.12
CA VAL A 138 -1.85 -13.50 -17.23
C VAL A 138 -1.41 -12.52 -18.33
N VAL A 139 -2.07 -12.55 -19.48
CA VAL A 139 -1.77 -11.63 -20.59
C VAL A 139 -2.01 -10.17 -20.17
N VAL A 140 -3.18 -9.86 -19.60
CA VAL A 140 -3.51 -8.50 -19.15
C VAL A 140 -2.53 -8.02 -18.07
N ALA A 141 -2.21 -8.88 -17.08
CA ALA A 141 -1.24 -8.56 -16.04
C ALA A 141 0.17 -8.29 -16.63
N SER A 142 0.60 -9.08 -17.61
CA SER A 142 1.89 -8.89 -18.28
C SER A 142 1.95 -7.60 -19.07
N LEU A 143 0.89 -7.28 -19.81
CA LEU A 143 0.78 -6.02 -20.55
C LEU A 143 0.78 -4.81 -19.61
N ALA A 144 0.00 -4.86 -18.52
CA ALA A 144 -0.02 -3.81 -17.51
C ALA A 144 1.37 -3.61 -16.89
N MET A 145 2.07 -4.70 -16.54
CA MET A 145 3.44 -4.65 -16.04
C MET A 145 4.38 -3.97 -17.03
N MET A 146 4.33 -4.36 -18.31
CA MET A 146 5.18 -3.79 -19.38
C MET A 146 4.92 -2.30 -19.58
N ILE A 147 3.65 -1.87 -19.58
CA ILE A 147 3.27 -0.47 -19.74
C ILE A 147 3.80 0.35 -18.55
N ILE A 148 3.62 -0.12 -17.31
CA ILE A 148 4.10 0.57 -16.11
C ILE A 148 5.62 0.66 -16.12
N MET A 149 6.32 -0.42 -16.50
CA MET A 149 7.78 -0.41 -16.63
C MET A 149 8.26 0.58 -17.67
N TRP A 150 7.61 0.60 -18.85
CA TRP A 150 7.97 1.51 -19.93
C TRP A 150 7.74 2.97 -19.53
N VAL A 151 6.59 3.30 -18.96
CA VAL A 151 6.28 4.65 -18.46
C VAL A 151 7.26 5.05 -17.35
N GLY A 152 7.53 4.17 -16.37
CA GLY A 152 8.49 4.43 -15.31
C GLY A 152 9.90 4.69 -15.84
N ALA A 153 10.39 3.86 -16.77
CA ALA A 153 11.70 4.03 -17.36
C ALA A 153 11.84 5.35 -18.15
N THR A 154 10.83 5.70 -18.96
CA THR A 154 10.84 6.98 -19.71
C THR A 154 10.80 8.17 -18.77
N GLN A 155 10.09 8.12 -17.66
CA GLN A 155 10.08 9.17 -16.64
C GLN A 155 11.46 9.31 -15.99
N VAL A 156 12.04 8.20 -15.50
CA VAL A 156 13.38 8.22 -14.88
C VAL A 156 14.44 8.78 -15.83
N LEU A 157 14.43 8.36 -17.10
CA LEU A 157 15.36 8.89 -18.12
C LEU A 157 15.16 10.39 -18.37
N SER A 158 13.92 10.89 -18.21
CA SER A 158 13.59 12.31 -18.43
C SER A 158 14.03 13.23 -17.28
N TYR A 159 14.36 12.69 -16.10
CA TYR A 159 14.69 13.49 -14.90
C TYR A 159 16.13 14.05 -14.90
N LYS A 160 16.99 13.69 -15.86
CA LYS A 160 18.39 14.16 -15.94
C LYS A 160 19.14 13.98 -14.59
N LEU A 161 18.90 12.87 -13.92
CA LEU A 161 19.51 12.54 -12.63
C LEU A 161 20.98 12.13 -12.80
N ASP A 162 21.77 12.33 -11.75
CA ASP A 162 23.06 11.64 -11.65
C ASP A 162 22.84 10.11 -11.62
N ILE A 163 23.87 9.35 -12.01
CA ILE A 163 23.80 7.89 -12.16
C ILE A 163 23.30 7.22 -10.87
N ALA A 164 23.79 7.67 -9.71
CA ALA A 164 23.45 7.07 -8.42
C ALA A 164 21.96 7.29 -8.08
N MET A 165 21.47 8.51 -8.23
CA MET A 165 20.07 8.83 -7.99
C MET A 165 19.17 8.14 -9.03
N GLY A 166 19.57 8.10 -10.29
CA GLY A 166 18.85 7.41 -11.35
C GLY A 166 18.68 5.91 -11.04
N LEU A 167 19.71 5.24 -10.54
CA LEU A 167 19.64 3.84 -10.11
C LEU A 167 18.70 3.65 -8.92
N ILE A 168 18.78 4.53 -7.90
CA ILE A 168 17.89 4.47 -6.72
C ILE A 168 16.43 4.58 -7.16
N VAL A 169 16.10 5.58 -7.96
CA VAL A 169 14.72 5.81 -8.44
C VAL A 169 14.27 4.67 -9.33
N PHE A 170 15.13 4.14 -10.19
CA PHE A 170 14.81 3.02 -11.07
C PHE A 170 14.52 1.74 -10.26
N ILE A 171 15.38 1.38 -9.31
CA ILE A 171 15.16 0.21 -8.43
C ILE A 171 13.87 0.36 -7.64
N TYR A 172 13.60 1.56 -7.12
CA TYR A 172 12.35 1.87 -6.44
C TYR A 172 11.14 1.65 -7.36
N ALA A 173 11.20 2.18 -8.57
CA ALA A 173 10.12 2.09 -9.56
C ALA A 173 9.78 0.65 -9.98
N LEU A 174 10.75 -0.29 -9.94
CA LEU A 174 10.52 -1.70 -10.25
C LEU A 174 9.56 -2.40 -9.26
N ALA A 175 9.40 -1.87 -8.06
CA ALA A 175 8.47 -2.44 -7.08
C ALA A 175 7.01 -2.40 -7.56
N PHE A 176 6.61 -1.38 -8.31
CA PHE A 176 5.22 -1.21 -8.75
C PHE A 176 4.79 -2.25 -9.78
N PRO A 177 5.48 -2.40 -10.93
CA PRO A 177 5.08 -3.38 -11.94
C PRO A 177 5.10 -4.82 -11.38
N ALA A 178 6.06 -5.15 -10.52
CA ALA A 178 6.11 -6.45 -9.86
C ALA A 178 4.86 -6.70 -8.99
N ASN A 179 4.52 -5.75 -8.13
CA ASN A 179 3.34 -5.88 -7.26
C ASN A 179 2.02 -5.85 -8.04
N VAL A 180 1.91 -5.04 -9.11
CA VAL A 180 0.74 -5.05 -10.01
C VAL A 180 0.60 -6.41 -10.68
N TYR A 181 1.69 -6.95 -11.26
CA TYR A 181 1.66 -8.24 -11.90
C TYR A 181 1.22 -9.37 -10.95
N PHE A 182 1.90 -9.50 -9.80
CA PHE A 182 1.60 -10.59 -8.87
C PHE A 182 0.23 -10.46 -8.20
N SER A 183 -0.28 -9.25 -7.98
CA SER A 183 -1.64 -9.07 -7.48
C SER A 183 -2.67 -9.39 -8.58
N ALA A 184 -2.49 -8.94 -9.81
CA ALA A 184 -3.37 -9.27 -10.93
C ALA A 184 -3.36 -10.78 -11.24
N TYR A 185 -2.19 -11.40 -11.37
CA TYR A 185 -2.03 -12.85 -11.50
C TYR A 185 -2.69 -13.62 -10.35
N GLY A 186 -2.53 -13.10 -9.13
CA GLY A 186 -3.11 -13.69 -7.93
C GLY A 186 -4.64 -13.73 -7.93
N THR A 187 -5.33 -12.93 -8.76
CA THR A 187 -6.80 -12.95 -8.88
C THR A 187 -7.34 -14.28 -9.39
N ILE A 188 -6.51 -15.07 -10.07
CA ILE A 188 -6.82 -16.44 -10.49
C ILE A 188 -7.19 -17.30 -9.28
N PHE A 189 -6.49 -17.10 -8.15
CA PHE A 189 -6.62 -17.91 -6.94
C PHE A 189 -7.40 -17.21 -5.84
N TYR A 190 -7.23 -15.89 -5.73
CA TYR A 190 -7.79 -15.04 -4.68
C TYR A 190 -8.41 -13.79 -5.30
N LYS A 191 -9.71 -13.84 -5.57
CA LYS A 191 -10.44 -12.72 -6.20
C LYS A 191 -10.14 -11.36 -5.56
N PRO A 192 -10.05 -11.19 -4.21
CA PRO A 192 -9.83 -9.85 -3.63
C PRO A 192 -8.53 -9.16 -4.07
N LEU A 193 -7.55 -9.88 -4.64
CA LEU A 193 -6.30 -9.28 -5.11
C LEU A 193 -6.49 -8.29 -6.28
N TRP A 194 -7.65 -8.27 -6.97
CA TRP A 194 -7.94 -7.21 -7.94
C TRP A 194 -7.94 -5.81 -7.27
N ILE A 195 -8.42 -5.73 -6.00
CA ILE A 195 -8.41 -4.48 -5.23
C ILE A 195 -6.96 -4.04 -4.99
N THR A 196 -6.09 -4.99 -4.66
CA THR A 196 -4.65 -4.73 -4.48
C THR A 196 -4.00 -4.24 -5.78
N ALA A 197 -4.30 -4.87 -6.92
CA ALA A 197 -3.75 -4.47 -8.21
C ALA A 197 -4.13 -3.02 -8.57
N PHE A 198 -5.39 -2.65 -8.42
CA PHE A 198 -5.84 -1.27 -8.63
C PHE A 198 -5.23 -0.31 -7.60
N GLY A 199 -5.11 -0.72 -6.33
CA GLY A 199 -4.43 0.06 -5.31
C GLY A 199 -2.99 0.41 -5.72
N TYR A 200 -2.26 -0.52 -6.32
CA TYR A 200 -0.91 -0.25 -6.83
C TYR A 200 -0.87 0.73 -8.01
N LEU A 201 -1.91 0.77 -8.86
CA LEU A 201 -2.00 1.80 -9.91
C LEU A 201 -2.18 3.19 -9.31
N PHE A 202 -3.04 3.33 -8.29
CA PHE A 202 -3.18 4.59 -7.55
C PHE A 202 -1.88 5.00 -6.85
N PHE A 203 -1.16 4.02 -6.27
CA PHE A 203 0.11 4.30 -5.60
C PHE A 203 1.17 4.78 -6.60
N ALA A 204 1.32 4.09 -7.73
CA ALA A 204 2.25 4.48 -8.79
C ALA A 204 1.93 5.88 -9.34
N PHE A 205 0.65 6.23 -9.46
CA PHE A 205 0.21 7.56 -9.84
C PHE A 205 0.60 8.61 -8.80
N SER A 206 0.35 8.34 -7.51
CA SER A 206 0.75 9.21 -6.40
C SER A 206 2.25 9.52 -6.42
N ASP A 207 3.08 8.48 -6.54
CA ASP A 207 4.54 8.63 -6.55
C ASP A 207 5.05 9.30 -7.83
N GLY A 208 4.37 9.08 -8.95
CA GLY A 208 4.63 9.79 -10.19
C GLY A 208 4.48 11.32 -10.03
N LEU A 209 3.45 11.76 -9.31
CA LEU A 209 3.24 13.19 -8.99
C LEU A 209 4.36 13.75 -8.09
N ILE A 210 4.86 12.96 -7.13
CA ILE A 210 6.02 13.37 -6.31
C ILE A 210 7.26 13.49 -7.20
N GLY A 211 7.48 12.52 -8.11
CA GLY A 211 8.61 12.55 -9.04
C GLY A 211 8.60 13.76 -9.98
N LEU A 212 7.42 14.20 -10.44
CA LEU A 212 7.29 15.41 -11.27
C LEU A 212 7.76 16.67 -10.53
N ASP A 213 7.41 16.80 -9.25
CA ASP A 213 7.84 17.92 -8.43
C ASP A 213 9.35 17.88 -8.15
N VAL A 214 9.81 16.78 -7.54
CA VAL A 214 11.18 16.66 -7.04
C VAL A 214 12.23 16.69 -8.16
N PHE A 215 11.91 16.17 -9.36
CA PHE A 215 12.89 15.97 -10.43
C PHE A 215 12.68 16.87 -11.65
N LYS A 216 11.52 17.50 -11.77
CA LYS A 216 11.20 18.39 -12.92
C LYS A 216 10.74 19.78 -12.53
N ASP A 217 10.64 20.07 -11.23
CA ASP A 217 10.09 21.34 -10.71
C ASP A 217 8.69 21.63 -11.28
N ILE A 218 7.91 20.58 -11.60
CA ILE A 218 6.53 20.73 -12.07
C ILE A 218 5.64 20.67 -10.86
N ASP A 219 5.19 21.84 -10.43
CA ASP A 219 4.22 22.01 -9.35
C ASP A 219 2.93 22.63 -9.84
N PHE A 220 1.81 22.26 -9.20
CA PHE A 220 0.50 22.84 -9.43
C PHE A 220 -0.32 22.84 -8.12
N ALA A 221 -1.23 23.80 -7.99
CA ALA A 221 -1.89 24.14 -6.72
C ALA A 221 -2.52 22.94 -5.95
N SER A 222 -2.98 21.91 -6.65
CA SER A 222 -3.64 20.75 -6.02
C SER A 222 -2.75 19.50 -5.92
N ARG A 223 -1.44 19.59 -6.25
CA ARG A 223 -0.56 18.41 -6.32
C ARG A 223 -0.48 17.67 -4.98
N HIS A 224 -0.18 18.36 -3.89
CA HIS A 224 -0.10 17.74 -2.56
C HIS A 224 -1.40 17.04 -2.15
N LEU A 225 -2.54 17.65 -2.47
CA LEU A 225 -3.86 17.07 -2.22
C LEU A 225 -4.06 15.79 -3.03
N LEU A 226 -3.72 15.80 -4.34
CA LEU A 226 -3.85 14.64 -5.21
C LEU A 226 -2.91 13.50 -4.80
N VAL A 227 -1.66 13.81 -4.45
CA VAL A 227 -0.69 12.83 -3.91
C VAL A 227 -1.28 12.14 -2.69
N MET A 228 -1.76 12.90 -1.71
CA MET A 228 -2.28 12.31 -0.48
C MET A 228 -3.59 11.56 -0.70
N LEU A 229 -4.50 12.08 -1.53
CA LEU A 229 -5.77 11.41 -1.84
C LEU A 229 -5.50 10.04 -2.49
N THR A 230 -4.67 10.00 -3.53
CA THR A 230 -4.35 8.76 -4.25
C THR A 230 -3.54 7.80 -3.39
N TYR A 231 -2.63 8.29 -2.54
CA TYR A 231 -1.89 7.48 -1.57
C TYR A 231 -2.79 6.81 -0.52
N ILE A 232 -3.71 7.57 0.10
CA ILE A 232 -4.65 7.06 1.11
C ILE A 232 -5.54 5.97 0.50
N VAL A 233 -6.11 6.24 -0.67
CA VAL A 233 -6.95 5.27 -1.40
C VAL A 233 -6.12 4.03 -1.75
N ALA A 234 -4.91 4.21 -2.28
CA ALA A 234 -4.01 3.13 -2.64
C ALA A 234 -3.72 2.19 -1.46
N GLN A 235 -3.29 2.75 -0.34
CA GLN A 235 -2.95 1.97 0.85
C GLN A 235 -4.17 1.21 1.40
N ALA A 236 -5.33 1.86 1.49
CA ALA A 236 -6.56 1.21 1.92
C ALA A 236 -6.94 0.04 0.99
N MET A 237 -6.83 0.21 -0.33
CA MET A 237 -7.12 -0.82 -1.33
C MET A 237 -6.12 -1.99 -1.23
N ILE A 238 -4.81 -1.71 -1.17
CA ILE A 238 -3.77 -2.72 -1.08
C ILE A 238 -3.99 -3.59 0.16
N VAL A 239 -4.16 -2.96 1.32
CA VAL A 239 -4.36 -3.66 2.60
C VAL A 239 -5.65 -4.46 2.61
N CYS A 240 -6.76 -3.89 2.13
CA CYS A 240 -8.05 -4.58 2.05
C CYS A 240 -7.98 -5.83 1.18
N GLY A 241 -7.40 -5.73 -0.02
CA GLY A 241 -7.29 -6.86 -0.94
C GLY A 241 -6.39 -7.97 -0.40
N ILE A 242 -5.23 -7.61 0.16
CA ILE A 242 -4.31 -8.57 0.78
C ILE A 242 -4.94 -9.24 2.01
N ALA A 243 -5.50 -8.48 2.95
CA ALA A 243 -6.09 -9.02 4.17
C ALA A 243 -7.20 -10.03 3.85
N LYS A 244 -8.13 -9.68 2.95
CA LYS A 244 -9.18 -10.58 2.48
C LYS A 244 -8.62 -11.85 1.83
N SER A 245 -7.51 -11.75 1.10
CA SER A 245 -6.86 -12.89 0.45
C SER A 245 -6.13 -13.79 1.44
N ILE A 246 -5.55 -13.23 2.50
CA ILE A 246 -4.96 -14.01 3.60
C ILE A 246 -6.04 -14.83 4.30
N ARG A 247 -7.22 -14.23 4.56
CA ARG A 247 -8.35 -14.94 5.17
C ARG A 247 -8.85 -16.09 4.33
N SER A 248 -8.85 -15.96 3.01
CA SER A 248 -9.39 -16.97 2.09
C SER A 248 -8.40 -18.09 1.73
N ARG A 249 -7.20 -18.06 2.32
CA ARG A 249 -6.18 -19.08 2.11
C ARG A 249 -6.44 -20.34 2.94
#